data_5a719cc9f21ca83bca79f15522b30bc1
#
_entry.id   5a719cc9f21ca83bca79f15522b30bc1
#
_cell.length_a   1.000
_cell.length_b   1.000
_cell.length_c   1.000
_cell.angle_alpha   90.00
_cell.angle_beta   90.00
_cell.angle_gamma   90.00
#
_symmetry.space_group_name_H-M   'P 1'
#
loop_
_entity.id
_entity.type
_entity.pdbx_description
1 polymer ?
#
loop_
_entity_poly.entity_id
_entity_poly.type
_entity_poly.pdbx_seq_one_letter_code
_entity_poly.pdbx_strand_id
1 'polypeptide(L)'
;MAMRITTKMMQNTSLNNLNTNKTLQEKLTNQLSTMKKITRPSDDPVIAIRSLKLNSTLNKIDQYYEKNSNDAQSWLELTESAIKTTNAILEDMSGYITQCAQGSLTAEDRAAILQNLSNYQSEIYSTGNATSAGRSIFTGYRTDTSLTFLKDKTERYSITEQRDNSYIDTITHTVVGDMANINAGNFSTASYSAYTEYQVKSYDVARIRLAYNNLDYATDDAVNKNKIKLSYFSDVDTSPVKMNGAYVDGASINTTSYSVFMNQGADANGNMQFTFTPKDGSAPITFALTAGATQTIDANTSVTLDADGVITITENGNPPVTTTLQSTAQTDAAGNTTFAFADRAQSSLEITDFSKTASDDAYASVYGDDNANNITYIAETGELLLGKNVQNKLAALSINDEIRITYDKSEWKTDDLDPVHYFYTERYTDTRKADDPLVYNEEKLTKPKGNVAKQIIEYDIGSNQSIRVNTTADEIYTHNMGRDVGEVYDLLEEYDSLEKAYSTVESLINSGKYEGTELDTLNKQLDALNKGRSLAKSTLQKRCEGLQTIFKGYTNQATLTRTDVGSRESRLELIQNRLSSQQTNFEELVSDNEDADVTELAIQLNSVELTYQAALSSISYVMKTTLLDFI
;
A
#
# COMPACT_ATOMS: atom_id res chain seq x y z
N MET A 1 92.75 -21.04 24.50
CA MET A 1 92.23 -22.03 25.46
C MET A 1 91.29 -22.97 24.74
N ALA A 2 91.69 -24.21 24.51
CA ALA A 2 90.79 -25.22 23.97
C ALA A 2 89.77 -25.64 25.06
N MET A 3 88.51 -25.32 24.87
CA MET A 3 87.49 -25.77 25.78
C MET A 3 87.42 -27.31 25.72
N ARG A 4 87.80 -27.99 26.83
CA ARG A 4 87.60 -29.44 26.94
C ARG A 4 86.06 -29.70 27.05
N ILE A 5 85.49 -30.20 25.96
CA ILE A 5 84.13 -30.69 25.94
C ILE A 5 84.10 -31.99 26.76
N THR A 6 83.37 -31.98 27.88
CA THR A 6 83.22 -33.20 28.70
C THR A 6 82.28 -34.16 28.00
N THR A 7 82.50 -35.48 28.09
CA THR A 7 81.66 -36.54 27.55
C THR A 7 80.15 -36.33 27.93
N LYS A 8 79.88 -35.85 29.16
CA LYS A 8 78.56 -35.52 29.62
C LYS A 8 77.93 -34.33 28.89
N MET A 9 78.73 -33.34 28.46
CA MET A 9 78.28 -32.20 27.69
C MET A 9 77.97 -32.63 26.24
N MET A 10 78.74 -33.51 25.66
CA MET A 10 78.42 -34.13 24.36
C MET A 10 77.19 -34.98 24.40
N GLN A 11 77.01 -35.80 25.47
CA GLN A 11 75.78 -36.58 25.67
C GLN A 11 74.54 -35.69 25.80
N ASN A 12 74.60 -34.66 26.63
CA ASN A 12 73.45 -33.70 26.79
C ASN A 12 73.15 -32.96 25.50
N THR A 13 74.15 -32.53 24.74
CA THR A 13 73.91 -31.87 23.46
C THR A 13 73.33 -32.85 22.42
N SER A 14 73.79 -34.10 22.39
CA SER A 14 73.25 -35.12 21.50
C SER A 14 71.83 -35.51 21.87
N LEU A 15 71.46 -35.60 23.17
CA LEU A 15 70.07 -35.85 23.63
C LEU A 15 69.17 -34.65 23.31
N ASN A 16 69.67 -33.42 23.46
CA ASN A 16 68.88 -32.23 23.12
C ASN A 16 68.63 -32.22 21.59
N ASN A 17 69.59 -32.51 20.75
CA ASN A 17 69.47 -32.59 19.29
C ASN A 17 68.46 -33.70 18.89
N LEU A 18 68.55 -34.86 19.58
CA LEU A 18 67.60 -35.96 19.36
C LEU A 18 66.12 -35.54 19.71
N ASN A 19 65.94 -34.90 20.88
CA ASN A 19 64.63 -34.38 21.28
C ASN A 19 64.14 -33.34 20.31
N THR A 20 64.98 -32.42 19.81
CA THR A 20 64.62 -31.44 18.80
C THR A 20 64.16 -32.11 17.48
N ASN A 21 64.90 -33.13 17.01
CA ASN A 21 64.53 -33.89 15.82
C ASN A 21 63.20 -34.66 16.03
N LYS A 22 62.98 -35.25 17.21
CA LYS A 22 61.75 -35.94 17.54
C LYS A 22 60.56 -34.99 17.55
N THR A 23 60.68 -33.81 18.18
CA THR A 23 59.67 -32.78 18.18
C THR A 23 59.36 -32.28 16.75
N LEU A 24 60.39 -32.14 15.91
CA LEU A 24 60.22 -31.77 14.50
C LEU A 24 59.50 -32.87 13.72
N GLN A 25 59.86 -34.14 13.93
CA GLN A 25 59.17 -35.29 13.33
C GLN A 25 57.71 -35.36 13.72
N GLU A 26 57.37 -35.18 15.02
CA GLU A 26 56.01 -35.13 15.52
C GLU A 26 55.23 -33.95 14.86
N LYS A 27 55.86 -32.77 14.74
CA LYS A 27 55.24 -31.62 14.07
C LYS A 27 54.95 -31.92 12.60
N LEU A 28 55.91 -32.43 11.84
CA LEU A 28 55.75 -32.78 10.41
C LEU A 28 54.69 -33.90 10.21
N THR A 29 54.67 -34.89 11.09
CA THR A 29 53.69 -35.97 11.07
C THR A 29 52.28 -35.41 11.31
N ASN A 30 52.12 -34.49 12.27
CA ASN A 30 50.85 -33.81 12.54
C ASN A 30 50.41 -32.94 11.34
N GLN A 31 51.32 -32.19 10.75
CA GLN A 31 51.06 -31.38 9.54
C GLN A 31 50.65 -32.26 8.34
N LEU A 32 51.33 -33.40 8.14
CA LEU A 32 50.99 -34.35 7.10
C LEU A 32 49.63 -35.01 7.34
N SER A 33 49.33 -35.35 8.60
CA SER A 33 48.06 -35.96 9.00
C SER A 33 46.86 -35.01 8.87
N THR A 34 47.07 -33.74 9.16
CA THR A 34 46.01 -32.70 9.11
C THR A 34 45.98 -31.94 7.79
N MET A 35 47.02 -32.09 6.94
CA MET A 35 47.25 -31.33 5.71
C MET A 35 47.29 -29.80 5.92
N LYS A 36 47.51 -29.35 7.19
CA LYS A 36 47.54 -27.93 7.55
C LYS A 36 48.92 -27.52 8.02
N LYS A 37 49.38 -26.28 7.67
CA LYS A 37 50.66 -25.70 8.11
C LYS A 37 50.71 -25.52 9.61
N ILE A 38 49.56 -25.18 10.21
CA ILE A 38 49.43 -25.00 11.67
C ILE A 38 48.17 -25.73 12.18
N THR A 39 48.27 -26.29 13.38
CA THR A 39 47.11 -26.92 14.06
C THR A 39 46.64 -26.12 15.27
N ARG A 40 47.50 -25.28 15.80
CA ARG A 40 47.23 -24.43 16.97
C ARG A 40 47.71 -23.00 16.70
N PRO A 41 47.01 -21.97 17.20
CA PRO A 41 47.46 -20.58 17.05
C PRO A 41 48.85 -20.30 17.64
N SER A 42 49.31 -21.13 18.56
CA SER A 42 50.67 -21.05 19.15
C SER A 42 51.79 -21.52 18.23
N ASP A 43 51.46 -22.30 17.20
CA ASP A 43 52.46 -22.87 16.27
C ASP A 43 53.09 -21.78 15.37
N ASP A 44 52.18 -20.89 14.85
CA ASP A 44 52.60 -19.65 14.15
C ASP A 44 51.47 -18.60 14.31
N PRO A 45 51.67 -17.59 15.18
CA PRO A 45 50.66 -16.56 15.41
C PRO A 45 50.37 -15.70 14.18
N VAL A 46 51.29 -15.53 13.25
CA VAL A 46 51.11 -14.69 12.05
C VAL A 46 50.18 -15.40 11.08
N ILE A 47 50.47 -16.67 10.79
CA ILE A 47 49.58 -17.50 9.94
C ILE A 47 48.18 -17.60 10.58
N ALA A 48 48.10 -17.81 11.90
CA ALA A 48 46.82 -17.93 12.61
C ALA A 48 45.97 -16.66 12.54
N ILE A 49 46.55 -15.46 12.76
CA ILE A 49 45.84 -14.19 12.64
C ILE A 49 45.37 -13.95 11.21
N ARG A 50 46.21 -14.27 10.21
CA ARG A 50 45.86 -14.14 8.80
C ARG A 50 44.71 -15.10 8.44
N SER A 51 44.78 -16.35 8.88
CA SER A 51 43.76 -17.37 8.71
C SER A 51 42.40 -16.91 9.29
N LEU A 52 42.39 -16.42 10.52
CA LEU A 52 41.17 -15.90 11.15
C LEU A 52 40.54 -14.74 10.36
N LYS A 53 41.37 -13.83 9.83
CA LYS A 53 40.86 -12.73 9.00
C LYS A 53 40.29 -13.22 7.67
N LEU A 54 41.00 -14.12 6.98
CA LEU A 54 40.57 -14.68 5.69
C LEU A 54 39.29 -15.48 5.86
N ASN A 55 39.23 -16.38 6.84
CA ASN A 55 38.02 -17.16 7.13
C ASN A 55 36.84 -16.27 7.56
N SER A 56 37.06 -15.22 8.36
CA SER A 56 36.03 -14.26 8.69
C SER A 56 35.49 -13.53 7.46
N THR A 57 36.33 -13.22 6.48
CA THR A 57 35.93 -12.57 5.24
C THR A 57 35.19 -13.56 4.34
N LEU A 58 35.69 -14.79 4.21
CA LEU A 58 35.07 -15.86 3.45
C LEU A 58 33.64 -16.16 3.97
N ASN A 59 33.49 -16.35 5.28
CA ASN A 59 32.19 -16.58 5.90
C ASN A 59 31.17 -15.43 5.62
N LYS A 60 31.65 -14.18 5.52
CA LYS A 60 30.77 -13.06 5.12
C LYS A 60 30.38 -13.15 3.66
N ILE A 61 31.32 -13.50 2.80
CA ILE A 61 31.06 -13.68 1.36
C ILE A 61 30.08 -14.83 1.15
N ASP A 62 30.24 -15.95 1.87
CA ASP A 62 29.34 -17.11 1.82
C ASP A 62 27.92 -16.72 2.27
N GLN A 63 27.82 -15.93 3.35
CA GLN A 63 26.52 -15.42 3.79
C GLN A 63 25.85 -14.54 2.72
N TYR A 64 26.60 -13.64 2.09
CA TYR A 64 26.07 -12.77 1.04
C TYR A 64 25.72 -13.55 -0.22
N TYR A 65 26.56 -14.48 -0.65
CA TYR A 65 26.42 -15.22 -1.90
C TYR A 65 25.44 -16.38 -1.78
N GLU A 66 25.68 -17.32 -0.85
CA GLU A 66 24.92 -18.57 -0.78
C GLU A 66 23.55 -18.42 -0.13
N LYS A 67 23.39 -17.45 0.81
CA LYS A 67 22.13 -17.28 1.55
C LYS A 67 21.36 -16.06 1.07
N ASN A 68 21.90 -14.87 1.34
CA ASN A 68 21.14 -13.63 1.12
C ASN A 68 20.79 -13.40 -0.35
N SER A 69 21.75 -13.65 -1.27
CA SER A 69 21.52 -13.44 -2.70
C SER A 69 20.55 -14.47 -3.29
N ASN A 70 20.60 -15.72 -2.85
CA ASN A 70 19.70 -16.77 -3.34
C ASN A 70 18.27 -16.55 -2.82
N ASP A 71 18.12 -16.13 -1.54
CA ASP A 71 16.81 -15.76 -0.99
C ASP A 71 16.24 -14.54 -1.71
N ALA A 72 17.07 -13.51 -1.97
CA ALA A 72 16.68 -12.32 -2.72
C ALA A 72 16.26 -12.66 -4.15
N GLN A 73 16.98 -13.52 -4.83
CA GLN A 73 16.67 -13.97 -6.19
C GLN A 73 15.33 -14.70 -6.23
N SER A 74 15.12 -15.66 -5.35
CA SER A 74 13.86 -16.41 -5.28
C SER A 74 12.65 -15.49 -5.01
N TRP A 75 12.83 -14.47 -4.18
CA TRP A 75 11.79 -13.48 -3.91
C TRP A 75 11.46 -12.65 -5.15
N LEU A 76 12.47 -12.14 -5.85
CA LEU A 76 12.30 -11.31 -7.04
C LEU A 76 11.68 -12.10 -8.20
N GLU A 77 12.14 -13.33 -8.48
CA GLU A 77 11.61 -14.22 -9.52
C GLU A 77 10.11 -14.52 -9.29
N LEU A 78 9.72 -14.83 -8.04
CA LEU A 78 8.32 -15.05 -7.70
C LEU A 78 7.49 -13.77 -7.86
N THR A 79 8.06 -12.62 -7.49
CA THR A 79 7.42 -11.31 -7.67
C THR A 79 7.22 -11.01 -9.16
N GLU A 80 8.26 -11.20 -10.00
CA GLU A 80 8.15 -11.01 -11.45
C GLU A 80 7.09 -11.92 -12.07
N SER A 81 7.07 -13.20 -11.66
CA SER A 81 6.09 -14.17 -12.16
C SER A 81 4.65 -13.77 -11.81
N ALA A 82 4.41 -13.34 -10.57
CA ALA A 82 3.09 -12.88 -10.15
C ALA A 82 2.65 -11.63 -10.93
N ILE A 83 3.54 -10.64 -11.09
CA ILE A 83 3.27 -9.42 -11.86
C ILE A 83 2.98 -9.76 -13.34
N LYS A 84 3.74 -10.68 -13.92
CA LYS A 84 3.52 -11.13 -15.30
C LYS A 84 2.13 -11.73 -15.50
N THR A 85 1.68 -12.55 -14.56
CA THR A 85 0.33 -13.13 -14.59
C THR A 85 -0.73 -12.06 -14.44
N THR A 86 -0.57 -11.13 -13.48
CA THR A 86 -1.46 -9.98 -13.30
C THR A 86 -1.56 -9.13 -14.57
N ASN A 87 -0.41 -8.88 -15.23
CA ASN A 87 -0.39 -8.09 -16.46
C ASN A 87 -1.16 -8.78 -17.59
N ALA A 88 -1.04 -10.11 -17.73
CA ALA A 88 -1.80 -10.87 -18.72
C ALA A 88 -3.33 -10.79 -18.47
N ILE A 89 -3.75 -10.90 -17.20
CA ILE A 89 -5.16 -10.72 -16.81
C ILE A 89 -5.66 -9.32 -17.17
N LEU A 90 -4.87 -8.27 -16.90
CA LEU A 90 -5.21 -6.89 -17.23
C LEU A 90 -5.30 -6.65 -18.74
N GLU A 91 -4.43 -7.28 -19.53
CA GLU A 91 -4.48 -7.23 -21.00
C GLU A 91 -5.75 -7.90 -21.54
N ASP A 92 -6.12 -9.06 -21.03
CA ASP A 92 -7.34 -9.78 -21.41
C ASP A 92 -8.59 -8.96 -21.05
N MET A 93 -8.66 -8.40 -19.83
CA MET A 93 -9.72 -7.50 -19.39
C MET A 93 -9.84 -6.28 -20.31
N SER A 94 -8.73 -5.65 -20.65
CA SER A 94 -8.68 -4.52 -21.59
C SER A 94 -9.23 -4.90 -22.97
N GLY A 95 -8.99 -6.15 -23.40
CA GLY A 95 -9.54 -6.72 -24.62
C GLY A 95 -11.07 -6.77 -24.59
N TYR A 96 -11.68 -7.27 -23.52
CA TYR A 96 -13.14 -7.30 -23.36
C TYR A 96 -13.76 -5.91 -23.26
N ILE A 97 -13.13 -5.00 -22.51
CA ILE A 97 -13.56 -3.59 -22.44
C ILE A 97 -13.54 -2.93 -23.82
N THR A 98 -12.53 -3.24 -24.63
CA THR A 98 -12.45 -2.74 -26.03
C THR A 98 -13.57 -3.30 -26.89
N GLN A 99 -13.95 -4.57 -26.72
CA GLN A 99 -15.09 -5.16 -27.42
C GLN A 99 -16.41 -4.47 -27.00
N CYS A 100 -16.60 -4.20 -25.69
CA CYS A 100 -17.78 -3.47 -25.21
C CYS A 100 -17.86 -2.05 -25.78
N ALA A 101 -16.74 -1.36 -25.96
CA ALA A 101 -16.71 -0.03 -26.56
C ALA A 101 -17.15 -0.02 -28.03
N GLN A 102 -16.96 -1.11 -28.81
CA GLN A 102 -17.34 -1.18 -30.23
C GLN A 102 -18.85 -1.27 -30.44
N GLY A 103 -19.62 -1.70 -29.45
CA GLY A 103 -21.09 -1.66 -29.45
C GLY A 103 -21.82 -2.56 -30.47
N SER A 104 -21.15 -3.52 -31.09
CA SER A 104 -21.73 -4.49 -32.02
C SER A 104 -21.82 -5.90 -31.46
N LEU A 105 -22.17 -6.02 -30.15
CA LEU A 105 -22.21 -7.29 -29.43
C LEU A 105 -23.53 -8.03 -29.65
N THR A 106 -23.45 -9.32 -30.01
CA THR A 106 -24.60 -10.23 -29.98
C THR A 106 -24.98 -10.60 -28.53
N ALA A 107 -26.13 -11.24 -28.33
CA ALA A 107 -26.52 -11.71 -26.99
C ALA A 107 -25.53 -12.76 -26.43
N GLU A 108 -25.02 -13.62 -27.32
CA GLU A 108 -24.01 -14.63 -26.96
C GLU A 108 -22.67 -13.99 -26.59
N ASP A 109 -22.24 -12.97 -27.31
CA ASP A 109 -21.01 -12.23 -27.01
C ASP A 109 -21.12 -11.54 -25.66
N ARG A 110 -22.26 -10.88 -25.36
CA ARG A 110 -22.50 -10.25 -24.05
C ARG A 110 -22.45 -11.25 -22.91
N ALA A 111 -23.11 -12.42 -23.07
CA ALA A 111 -23.08 -13.47 -22.05
C ALA A 111 -21.66 -14.02 -21.81
N ALA A 112 -20.88 -14.19 -22.87
CA ALA A 112 -19.48 -14.64 -22.77
C ALA A 112 -18.60 -13.59 -22.07
N ILE A 113 -18.76 -12.32 -22.40
CA ILE A 113 -18.01 -11.22 -21.74
C ILE A 113 -18.37 -11.11 -20.26
N LEU A 114 -19.66 -11.17 -19.90
CA LEU A 114 -20.12 -11.16 -18.50
C LEU A 114 -19.47 -12.28 -17.68
N GLN A 115 -19.47 -13.51 -18.23
CA GLN A 115 -18.85 -14.66 -17.55
C GLN A 115 -17.35 -14.48 -17.37
N ASN A 116 -16.64 -13.99 -18.39
CA ASN A 116 -15.20 -13.80 -18.33
C ASN A 116 -14.82 -12.66 -17.40
N LEU A 117 -15.53 -11.52 -17.43
CA LEU A 117 -15.28 -10.40 -16.53
C LEU A 117 -15.48 -10.79 -15.07
N SER A 118 -16.53 -11.58 -14.75
CA SER A 118 -16.76 -12.10 -13.40
C SER A 118 -15.61 -13.00 -12.91
N ASN A 119 -15.10 -13.88 -13.81
CA ASN A 119 -13.96 -14.73 -13.48
C ASN A 119 -12.70 -13.92 -13.22
N TYR A 120 -12.39 -12.95 -14.07
CA TYR A 120 -11.20 -12.11 -13.92
C TYR A 120 -11.28 -11.19 -12.70
N GLN A 121 -12.47 -10.71 -12.32
CA GLN A 121 -12.65 -9.92 -11.12
C GLN A 121 -12.24 -10.68 -9.86
N SER A 122 -12.54 -11.99 -9.81
CA SER A 122 -12.12 -12.86 -8.70
C SER A 122 -10.62 -13.18 -8.77
N GLU A 123 -10.07 -13.36 -9.97
CA GLU A 123 -8.69 -13.85 -10.16
C GLU A 123 -7.64 -12.75 -9.99
N ILE A 124 -7.96 -11.49 -10.32
CA ILE A 124 -6.98 -10.39 -10.37
C ILE A 124 -6.23 -10.21 -9.04
N TYR A 125 -6.91 -10.37 -7.91
CA TYR A 125 -6.30 -10.21 -6.59
C TYR A 125 -5.70 -11.51 -6.04
N SER A 126 -6.10 -12.68 -6.57
CA SER A 126 -5.54 -13.96 -6.14
C SER A 126 -4.05 -14.09 -6.45
N THR A 127 -3.59 -13.47 -7.55
CA THR A 127 -2.17 -13.41 -7.89
C THR A 127 -1.35 -12.64 -6.86
N GLY A 128 -1.96 -11.68 -6.17
CA GLY A 128 -1.36 -10.93 -5.08
C GLY A 128 -1.14 -11.72 -3.79
N ASN A 129 -1.75 -12.90 -3.65
CA ASN A 129 -1.54 -13.81 -2.51
C ASN A 129 -0.31 -14.72 -2.68
N ALA A 130 0.54 -14.46 -3.69
CA ALA A 130 1.76 -15.23 -3.90
C ALA A 130 2.69 -15.18 -2.68
N THR A 131 3.29 -16.32 -2.36
CA THR A 131 4.16 -16.47 -1.19
C THR A 131 5.54 -17.00 -1.55
N SER A 132 6.57 -16.53 -0.89
CA SER A 132 7.94 -17.04 -0.93
C SER A 132 8.32 -17.64 0.41
N ALA A 133 8.60 -18.94 0.45
CA ALA A 133 8.91 -19.66 1.70
C ALA A 133 7.87 -19.42 2.81
N GLY A 134 6.57 -19.37 2.47
CA GLY A 134 5.48 -19.11 3.41
C GLY A 134 5.30 -17.66 3.83
N ARG A 135 6.03 -16.72 3.22
CA ARG A 135 5.90 -15.28 3.44
C ARG A 135 5.23 -14.62 2.25
N SER A 136 4.21 -13.82 2.48
CA SER A 136 3.53 -13.03 1.46
C SER A 136 4.47 -11.98 0.87
N ILE A 137 4.50 -11.84 -0.47
CA ILE A 137 5.50 -11.01 -1.14
C ILE A 137 5.04 -9.55 -1.36
N PHE A 138 3.73 -9.27 -1.35
CA PHE A 138 3.17 -7.94 -1.64
C PHE A 138 2.69 -7.18 -0.40
N THR A 139 2.72 -7.79 0.78
CA THR A 139 2.13 -7.24 2.01
C THR A 139 3.08 -6.35 2.83
N GLY A 140 4.21 -5.93 2.25
CA GLY A 140 5.20 -5.10 2.92
C GLY A 140 5.86 -5.82 4.10
N TYR A 141 5.86 -5.18 5.28
CA TYR A 141 6.44 -5.79 6.49
C TYR A 141 5.57 -6.89 7.11
N ARG A 142 4.30 -7.03 6.68
CA ARG A 142 3.34 -8.03 7.21
C ARG A 142 3.35 -9.30 6.36
N THR A 143 4.50 -9.93 6.26
CA THR A 143 4.70 -11.10 5.41
C THR A 143 3.98 -12.36 5.90
N ASP A 144 3.40 -12.34 7.08
CA ASP A 144 2.60 -13.42 7.70
C ASP A 144 1.10 -13.38 7.35
N THR A 145 0.66 -12.34 6.64
CA THR A 145 -0.73 -12.15 6.25
C THR A 145 -0.90 -12.21 4.73
N SER A 146 -2.06 -12.68 4.26
CA SER A 146 -2.43 -12.64 2.84
C SER A 146 -2.84 -11.23 2.42
N LEU A 147 -2.76 -10.94 1.12
CA LEU A 147 -3.21 -9.67 0.56
C LEU A 147 -4.73 -9.53 0.62
N THR A 148 -5.45 -10.63 0.43
CA THR A 148 -6.92 -10.70 0.44
C THR A 148 -7.42 -11.57 1.59
N PHE A 149 -8.69 -11.42 1.94
CA PHE A 149 -9.36 -12.35 2.84
C PHE A 149 -9.58 -13.69 2.12
N LEU A 150 -9.01 -14.77 2.65
CA LEU A 150 -9.08 -16.11 2.06
C LEU A 150 -10.43 -16.80 2.30
N LYS A 151 -11.29 -16.23 3.15
CA LYS A 151 -12.63 -16.70 3.47
C LYS A 151 -13.46 -15.57 4.04
N ASP A 152 -14.77 -15.72 3.95
CA ASP A 152 -15.71 -14.77 4.54
C ASP A 152 -15.43 -14.60 6.04
N LYS A 153 -15.46 -13.36 6.49
CA LYS A 153 -15.11 -12.98 7.86
C LYS A 153 -16.02 -11.87 8.35
N THR A 154 -16.45 -11.96 9.60
CA THR A 154 -17.16 -10.89 10.30
C THR A 154 -16.24 -10.33 11.38
N GLU A 155 -15.68 -9.16 11.13
CA GLU A 155 -14.80 -8.45 12.06
C GLU A 155 -14.80 -6.96 11.71
N ARG A 156 -14.95 -6.09 12.71
CA ARG A 156 -15.04 -4.65 12.50
C ARG A 156 -13.68 -4.02 12.25
N TYR A 157 -13.58 -3.30 11.15
CA TYR A 157 -12.47 -2.42 10.80
C TYR A 157 -12.99 -0.99 10.64
N SER A 158 -12.30 -0.03 11.26
CA SER A 158 -12.47 1.39 10.96
C SER A 158 -11.35 1.81 10.02
N ILE A 159 -11.71 2.34 8.86
CA ILE A 159 -10.79 2.57 7.73
C ILE A 159 -10.81 4.06 7.40
N THR A 160 -9.63 4.66 7.23
CA THR A 160 -9.51 6.03 6.73
C THR A 160 -8.77 6.05 5.41
N GLU A 161 -9.48 6.40 4.35
CA GLU A 161 -8.92 6.61 3.02
C GLU A 161 -8.42 8.05 2.88
N GLN A 162 -7.20 8.20 2.34
CA GLN A 162 -6.63 9.48 1.96
C GLN A 162 -6.71 9.63 0.44
N ARG A 163 -7.46 10.62 -0.03
CA ARG A 163 -7.74 10.90 -1.44
C ARG A 163 -7.39 12.35 -1.77
N ASP A 164 -7.40 12.69 -3.03
CA ASP A 164 -7.33 14.05 -3.54
C ASP A 164 -8.47 14.32 -4.52
N ASN A 165 -8.55 15.50 -5.07
CA ASN A 165 -9.61 15.90 -6.00
C ASN A 165 -9.65 15.07 -7.30
N SER A 166 -8.56 14.37 -7.66
CA SER A 166 -8.53 13.49 -8.85
C SER A 166 -9.40 12.24 -8.70
N TYR A 167 -9.82 11.91 -7.47
CA TYR A 167 -10.73 10.80 -7.18
C TYR A 167 -12.22 11.15 -7.38
N ILE A 168 -12.53 12.40 -7.73
CA ILE A 168 -13.89 12.80 -8.10
C ILE A 168 -14.07 12.42 -9.57
N ASP A 169 -14.86 11.39 -9.80
CA ASP A 169 -15.22 10.87 -11.14
C ASP A 169 -16.63 11.35 -11.52
N THR A 170 -16.90 11.48 -12.81
CA THR A 170 -18.23 11.78 -13.32
C THR A 170 -18.70 10.62 -14.18
N ILE A 171 -19.81 10.01 -13.80
CA ILE A 171 -20.44 8.93 -14.53
C ILE A 171 -21.75 9.39 -15.15
N THR A 172 -22.11 8.76 -16.26
CA THR A 172 -23.44 8.89 -16.88
C THR A 172 -24.32 7.74 -16.38
N HIS A 173 -25.44 8.03 -15.75
CA HIS A 173 -26.44 7.02 -15.35
C HIS A 173 -27.72 7.18 -16.18
N THR A 174 -28.28 6.06 -16.65
CA THR A 174 -29.52 6.03 -17.42
C THR A 174 -30.67 5.59 -16.52
N VAL A 175 -31.65 6.46 -16.35
CA VAL A 175 -32.85 6.19 -15.54
C VAL A 175 -33.90 5.54 -16.43
N VAL A 176 -34.19 4.25 -16.18
CA VAL A 176 -35.15 3.44 -16.94
C VAL A 176 -36.28 2.85 -16.07
N GLY A 177 -36.13 2.92 -14.74
CA GLY A 177 -37.07 2.33 -13.78
C GLY A 177 -37.19 0.81 -13.92
N ASP A 178 -38.34 0.28 -13.55
CA ASP A 178 -38.59 -1.17 -13.56
C ASP A 178 -38.69 -1.79 -14.96
N MET A 179 -38.57 -1.02 -16.03
CA MET A 179 -38.66 -1.54 -17.41
C MET A 179 -37.56 -2.53 -17.75
N ALA A 180 -36.37 -2.39 -17.15
CA ALA A 180 -35.28 -3.34 -17.34
C ALA A 180 -35.63 -4.77 -16.83
N ASN A 181 -36.61 -4.89 -15.94
CA ASN A 181 -37.04 -6.14 -15.33
C ASN A 181 -38.22 -6.82 -16.04
N ILE A 182 -38.71 -6.27 -17.17
CA ILE A 182 -39.81 -6.86 -17.91
C ILE A 182 -39.38 -8.20 -18.53
N ASN A 183 -40.13 -9.25 -18.21
CA ASN A 183 -39.99 -10.57 -18.80
C ASN A 183 -41.35 -11.22 -19.02
N ALA A 184 -41.39 -12.33 -19.80
CA ALA A 184 -42.64 -13.01 -20.16
C ALA A 184 -43.45 -13.54 -18.95
N GLY A 185 -42.80 -13.75 -17.79
CA GLY A 185 -43.43 -14.25 -16.58
C GLY A 185 -44.07 -13.18 -15.69
N ASN A 186 -43.57 -11.96 -15.73
CA ASN A 186 -44.02 -10.83 -14.90
C ASN A 186 -44.75 -9.73 -15.65
N PHE A 187 -44.82 -9.82 -16.99
CA PHE A 187 -45.41 -8.78 -17.81
C PHE A 187 -46.89 -8.56 -17.56
N SER A 188 -47.28 -7.29 -17.41
CA SER A 188 -48.67 -6.84 -17.35
C SER A 188 -48.77 -5.42 -17.91
N THR A 189 -49.69 -5.19 -18.85
CA THR A 189 -49.96 -3.84 -19.42
C THR A 189 -50.32 -2.84 -18.34
N ALA A 190 -51.06 -3.27 -17.31
CA ALA A 190 -51.46 -2.41 -16.20
C ALA A 190 -50.25 -1.97 -15.34
N SER A 191 -49.33 -2.87 -15.06
CA SER A 191 -48.12 -2.60 -14.24
C SER A 191 -47.18 -1.60 -14.88
N TYR A 192 -47.11 -1.60 -16.22
CA TYR A 192 -46.13 -0.78 -16.98
C TYR A 192 -46.80 0.36 -17.78
N SER A 193 -48.10 0.64 -17.56
CA SER A 193 -48.84 1.66 -18.30
C SER A 193 -48.32 3.09 -18.13
N ALA A 194 -47.64 3.38 -17.03
CA ALA A 194 -47.08 4.69 -16.73
C ALA A 194 -45.78 5.01 -17.49
N TYR A 195 -45.09 4.01 -18.03
CA TYR A 195 -43.81 4.20 -18.66
C TYR A 195 -43.92 4.71 -20.09
N THR A 196 -43.27 5.82 -20.36
CA THR A 196 -43.19 6.47 -21.67
C THR A 196 -41.75 6.90 -21.95
N GLU A 197 -41.41 7.16 -23.20
CA GLU A 197 -40.09 7.63 -23.63
C GLU A 197 -39.63 8.93 -22.91
N TYR A 198 -40.54 9.74 -22.44
CA TYR A 198 -40.24 11.01 -21.74
C TYR A 198 -39.67 10.80 -20.33
N GLN A 199 -39.90 9.65 -19.73
CA GLN A 199 -39.40 9.31 -18.39
C GLN A 199 -37.99 8.73 -18.44
N VAL A 200 -37.60 8.19 -19.59
CA VAL A 200 -36.26 7.65 -19.80
C VAL A 200 -35.28 8.79 -20.08
N LYS A 201 -34.33 8.98 -19.20
CA LYS A 201 -33.34 10.06 -19.23
C LYS A 201 -31.96 9.54 -18.83
N SER A 202 -30.95 10.27 -19.27
CA SER A 202 -29.56 10.01 -18.87
C SER A 202 -28.98 11.25 -18.21
N TYR A 203 -28.22 11.04 -17.14
CA TYR A 203 -27.69 12.11 -16.30
C TYR A 203 -26.22 11.89 -15.99
N ASP A 204 -25.46 12.97 -15.94
CA ASP A 204 -24.08 12.95 -15.49
C ASP A 204 -23.99 13.25 -13.99
N VAL A 205 -23.42 12.34 -13.19
CA VAL A 205 -23.32 12.42 -11.74
C VAL A 205 -21.89 12.41 -11.31
N ALA A 206 -21.52 13.35 -10.45
CA ALA A 206 -20.22 13.32 -9.79
C ALA A 206 -20.24 12.37 -8.59
N ARG A 207 -19.21 11.58 -8.47
CA ARG A 207 -19.07 10.61 -7.36
C ARG A 207 -17.64 10.54 -6.82
N ILE A 208 -17.54 10.07 -5.58
CA ILE A 208 -16.31 9.50 -5.02
C ILE A 208 -16.59 8.02 -4.76
N ARG A 209 -15.84 7.14 -5.40
CA ARG A 209 -15.96 5.69 -5.19
C ARG A 209 -15.01 5.25 -4.08
N LEU A 210 -15.56 4.69 -3.00
CA LEU A 210 -14.81 4.17 -1.88
C LEU A 210 -14.12 2.85 -2.24
N ALA A 211 -13.08 2.49 -1.51
CA ALA A 211 -12.37 1.23 -1.72
C ALA A 211 -13.28 0.01 -1.52
N TYR A 212 -14.22 0.11 -0.61
CA TYR A 212 -15.16 -0.97 -0.26
C TYR A 212 -16.62 -0.52 -0.42
N ASN A 213 -17.50 -1.51 -0.55
CA ASN A 213 -18.94 -1.36 -0.53
C ASN A 213 -19.54 -2.02 0.73
N ASN A 214 -20.86 -1.92 0.89
CA ASN A 214 -21.59 -2.50 2.02
C ASN A 214 -20.97 -2.14 3.37
N LEU A 215 -20.75 -0.82 3.58
CA LEU A 215 -20.19 -0.30 4.82
C LEU A 215 -21.22 -0.36 5.95
N ASP A 216 -20.74 -0.35 7.18
CA ASP A 216 -21.58 -0.28 8.37
C ASP A 216 -22.21 1.10 8.47
N TYR A 217 -23.51 1.18 8.22
CA TYR A 217 -24.31 2.38 8.38
C TYR A 217 -25.73 2.01 8.84
N ALA A 218 -26.43 2.93 9.50
CA ALA A 218 -27.82 2.75 9.86
C ALA A 218 -28.62 4.01 9.50
N THR A 219 -29.73 3.81 8.81
CA THR A 219 -30.61 4.89 8.37
C THR A 219 -31.43 5.49 9.51
N ASP A 220 -31.75 4.69 10.54
CA ASP A 220 -32.73 5.05 11.60
C ASP A 220 -32.12 5.23 13.00
N ASP A 221 -30.78 5.01 13.14
CA ASP A 221 -30.12 5.12 14.43
C ASP A 221 -29.24 6.38 14.48
N ALA A 222 -29.62 7.30 15.35
CA ALA A 222 -28.90 8.56 15.56
C ALA A 222 -27.43 8.35 15.98
N VAL A 223 -27.12 7.23 16.63
CA VAL A 223 -25.75 6.87 17.05
C VAL A 223 -24.89 6.41 15.87
N ASN A 224 -25.50 5.78 14.86
CA ASN A 224 -24.83 5.22 13.70
C ASN A 224 -24.90 6.10 12.45
N LYS A 225 -25.70 7.17 12.48
CA LYS A 225 -25.99 8.04 11.33
C LYS A 225 -24.74 8.67 10.70
N ASN A 226 -23.63 8.74 11.42
CA ASN A 226 -22.38 9.38 10.99
C ASN A 226 -21.18 8.43 11.00
N LYS A 227 -21.37 7.15 10.77
CA LYS A 227 -20.24 6.20 10.65
C LYS A 227 -19.35 6.50 9.46
N ILE A 228 -19.90 7.09 8.39
CA ILE A 228 -19.11 7.55 7.25
C ILE A 228 -18.87 9.04 7.41
N LYS A 229 -17.59 9.43 7.57
CA LYS A 229 -17.17 10.82 7.75
C LYS A 229 -16.33 11.25 6.55
N LEU A 230 -16.75 12.30 5.87
CA LEU A 230 -15.98 12.94 4.83
C LEU A 230 -15.38 14.24 5.36
N SER A 231 -14.07 14.36 5.29
CA SER A 231 -13.33 15.57 5.68
C SER A 231 -12.39 15.98 4.56
N TYR A 232 -12.10 17.26 4.44
CA TYR A 232 -11.05 17.77 3.59
C TYR A 232 -10.16 18.74 4.37
N PHE A 233 -8.91 18.85 3.95
CA PHE A 233 -7.91 19.70 4.57
C PHE A 233 -7.61 20.85 3.64
N SER A 234 -7.48 22.05 4.21
CA SER A 234 -7.04 23.25 3.50
C SER A 234 -5.85 23.87 4.23
N ASP A 235 -4.92 24.41 3.48
CA ASP A 235 -3.78 25.11 4.04
C ASP A 235 -4.25 26.37 4.80
N VAL A 236 -3.56 26.64 5.89
CA VAL A 236 -3.78 27.84 6.71
C VAL A 236 -2.84 28.94 6.20
N ASP A 237 -3.41 30.07 5.82
CA ASP A 237 -2.62 31.21 5.41
C ASP A 237 -2.15 31.97 6.65
N THR A 238 -0.84 32.01 6.88
CA THR A 238 -0.19 32.74 7.98
C THR A 238 0.36 34.09 7.56
N SER A 239 0.04 34.56 6.37
CA SER A 239 0.47 35.90 5.91
C SER A 239 -0.12 37.00 6.79
N PRO A 240 0.67 37.99 7.21
CA PRO A 240 0.17 39.10 8.01
C PRO A 240 -0.97 39.85 7.32
N VAL A 241 -2.05 40.09 8.02
CA VAL A 241 -3.22 40.82 7.51
C VAL A 241 -3.15 42.29 7.94
N LYS A 242 -3.42 43.21 7.01
CA LYS A 242 -3.44 44.65 7.31
C LYS A 242 -4.76 45.04 7.99
N MET A 243 -4.70 45.37 9.28
CA MET A 243 -5.85 45.78 10.08
C MET A 243 -5.59 47.18 10.66
N ASN A 244 -6.51 48.12 10.46
CA ASN A 244 -6.43 49.49 10.98
C ASN A 244 -5.08 50.20 10.68
N GLY A 245 -4.48 49.93 9.51
CA GLY A 245 -3.24 50.53 9.07
C GLY A 245 -1.94 49.83 9.50
N ALA A 246 -2.02 48.85 10.40
CA ALA A 246 -0.90 48.00 10.84
C ALA A 246 -1.02 46.57 10.28
N TYR A 247 0.13 45.93 10.10
CA TYR A 247 0.15 44.48 9.80
C TYR A 247 0.07 43.71 11.11
N VAL A 248 -0.83 42.70 11.14
CA VAL A 248 -1.09 41.83 12.30
C VAL A 248 -0.77 40.42 11.89
N ASP A 249 0.08 39.76 12.65
CA ASP A 249 0.43 38.35 12.47
C ASP A 249 -0.71 37.43 13.00
N GLY A 250 -1.02 36.40 12.27
CA GLY A 250 -2.11 35.48 12.63
C GLY A 250 -2.27 34.36 11.62
N ALA A 251 -3.40 33.73 11.67
CA ALA A 251 -3.80 32.68 10.74
C ALA A 251 -5.13 33.02 10.07
N SER A 252 -5.23 32.78 8.78
CA SER A 252 -6.45 32.94 7.99
C SER A 252 -6.93 31.60 7.46
N ILE A 253 -8.22 31.33 7.57
CA ILE A 253 -8.89 30.20 6.94
C ILE A 253 -10.13 30.68 6.17
N ASN A 254 -10.48 29.95 5.13
CA ASN A 254 -11.69 30.19 4.36
C ASN A 254 -12.72 29.13 4.70
N THR A 255 -13.87 29.54 5.25
CA THR A 255 -15.05 28.70 5.41
C THR A 255 -16.01 28.89 4.23
N THR A 256 -17.19 28.30 4.27
CA THR A 256 -18.18 28.45 3.19
C THR A 256 -18.58 29.92 3.01
N SER A 257 -18.96 30.58 4.10
CA SER A 257 -19.55 31.92 4.08
C SER A 257 -18.59 33.04 4.48
N TYR A 258 -17.47 32.72 5.12
CA TYR A 258 -16.55 33.68 5.71
C TYR A 258 -15.07 33.47 5.31
N SER A 259 -14.31 34.56 5.29
CA SER A 259 -12.87 34.53 5.49
C SER A 259 -12.62 34.88 6.96
N VAL A 260 -11.98 33.96 7.70
CA VAL A 260 -11.79 34.10 9.15
C VAL A 260 -10.31 34.32 9.44
N PHE A 261 -10.00 35.46 10.07
CA PHE A 261 -8.67 35.78 10.57
C PHE A 261 -8.61 35.61 12.09
N MET A 262 -7.60 34.91 12.57
CA MET A 262 -7.29 34.70 13.99
C MET A 262 -5.96 35.37 14.30
N ASN A 263 -5.96 36.32 15.25
CA ASN A 263 -4.75 37.04 15.64
C ASN A 263 -3.82 36.11 16.43
N GLN A 264 -2.53 36.14 16.10
CA GLN A 264 -1.51 35.40 16.85
C GLN A 264 -1.30 35.98 18.26
N GLY A 265 -1.43 37.28 18.44
CA GLY A 265 -1.33 37.93 19.75
C GLY A 265 -2.66 37.90 20.51
N ALA A 266 -2.61 37.61 21.81
CA ALA A 266 -3.77 37.70 22.68
C ALA A 266 -4.16 39.15 22.97
N ASP A 267 -5.42 39.39 23.41
CA ASP A 267 -5.83 40.64 24.03
C ASP A 267 -5.21 40.81 25.44
N ALA A 268 -5.51 41.91 26.11
CA ALA A 268 -5.00 42.19 27.47
C ALA A 268 -5.41 41.15 28.53
N ASN A 269 -6.42 40.33 28.23
CA ASN A 269 -6.93 39.27 29.10
C ASN A 269 -6.45 37.86 28.69
N GLY A 270 -5.59 37.75 27.66
CA GLY A 270 -5.07 36.49 27.17
C GLY A 270 -6.03 35.76 26.18
N ASN A 271 -7.05 36.43 25.67
CA ASN A 271 -8.04 35.84 24.77
C ASN A 271 -7.59 35.93 23.32
N MET A 272 -7.97 34.94 22.50
CA MET A 272 -7.77 34.95 21.05
C MET A 272 -8.75 35.89 20.36
N GLN A 273 -8.28 36.73 19.47
CA GLN A 273 -9.12 37.64 18.67
C GLN A 273 -9.45 37.04 17.31
N PHE A 274 -10.70 37.12 16.93
CA PHE A 274 -11.26 36.62 15.67
C PHE A 274 -11.82 37.80 14.85
N THR A 275 -11.64 37.75 13.54
CA THR A 275 -12.31 38.63 12.58
C THR A 275 -12.94 37.77 11.49
N PHE A 276 -14.25 37.74 11.45
CA PHE A 276 -15.06 37.08 10.41
C PHE A 276 -15.42 38.11 9.34
N THR A 277 -14.93 37.92 8.13
CA THR A 277 -15.25 38.78 6.97
C THR A 277 -16.21 37.99 6.07
N PRO A 278 -17.49 38.44 5.98
CA PRO A 278 -18.46 37.74 5.13
C PRO A 278 -18.08 37.85 3.64
N LYS A 279 -18.26 36.78 2.89
CA LYS A 279 -17.98 36.72 1.45
C LYS A 279 -19.03 37.45 0.60
N ASP A 280 -20.16 37.82 1.17
CA ASP A 280 -21.22 38.62 0.54
C ASP A 280 -20.91 40.15 0.52
N GLY A 281 -19.79 40.55 1.11
CA GLY A 281 -19.36 41.94 1.18
C GLY A 281 -19.92 42.71 2.37
N SER A 282 -20.63 42.08 3.30
CA SER A 282 -21.09 42.69 4.55
C SER A 282 -19.91 43.08 5.46
N ALA A 283 -20.17 43.89 6.47
CA ALA A 283 -19.13 44.41 7.37
C ALA A 283 -18.49 43.26 8.20
N PRO A 284 -17.16 43.28 8.41
CA PRO A 284 -16.47 42.31 9.24
C PRO A 284 -16.94 42.34 10.70
N ILE A 285 -17.01 41.16 11.33
CA ILE A 285 -17.37 40.98 12.74
C ILE A 285 -16.11 40.63 13.52
N THR A 286 -15.72 41.43 14.52
CA THR A 286 -14.52 41.18 15.33
C THR A 286 -14.89 41.01 16.80
N PHE A 287 -14.34 40.02 17.45
CA PHE A 287 -14.54 39.72 18.87
C PHE A 287 -13.35 38.90 19.42
N ALA A 288 -13.32 38.73 20.74
CA ALA A 288 -12.32 37.91 21.42
C ALA A 288 -12.99 36.72 22.14
N LEU A 289 -12.32 35.57 22.15
CA LEU A 289 -12.78 34.35 22.85
C LEU A 289 -11.75 33.88 23.85
N THR A 290 -12.26 33.46 25.03
CA THR A 290 -11.52 32.68 26.01
C THR A 290 -11.61 31.21 25.67
N ALA A 291 -10.63 30.41 26.09
CA ALA A 291 -10.71 28.95 26.03
C ALA A 291 -11.97 28.43 26.76
N GLY A 292 -12.67 27.50 26.14
CA GLY A 292 -13.97 26.97 26.59
C GLY A 292 -15.18 27.80 26.21
N ALA A 293 -15.04 28.92 25.46
CA ALA A 293 -16.16 29.78 25.08
C ALA A 293 -16.65 29.51 23.65
N THR A 294 -17.93 29.78 23.43
CA THR A 294 -18.59 29.71 22.12
C THR A 294 -19.23 31.06 21.79
N GLN A 295 -19.05 31.55 20.57
CA GLN A 295 -19.67 32.76 20.03
C GLN A 295 -20.51 32.44 18.82
N THR A 296 -21.75 32.87 18.82
CA THR A 296 -22.63 32.84 17.63
C THR A 296 -22.36 34.07 16.77
N ILE A 297 -22.09 33.86 15.48
CA ILE A 297 -21.81 34.89 14.49
C ILE A 297 -23.11 35.37 13.82
N ASP A 298 -23.90 34.39 13.37
CA ASP A 298 -25.21 34.58 12.79
C ASP A 298 -26.16 33.39 13.13
N ALA A 299 -27.35 33.33 12.51
CA ALA A 299 -28.30 32.25 12.76
C ALA A 299 -27.76 30.84 12.42
N ASN A 300 -26.78 30.76 11.53
CA ASN A 300 -26.23 29.51 11.00
C ASN A 300 -24.75 29.27 11.38
N THR A 301 -24.04 30.29 11.86
CA THR A 301 -22.60 30.19 12.09
C THR A 301 -22.24 30.44 13.54
N SER A 302 -21.44 29.53 14.09
CA SER A 302 -20.87 29.65 15.43
C SER A 302 -19.39 29.27 15.44
N VAL A 303 -18.63 29.82 16.37
CA VAL A 303 -17.25 29.46 16.64
C VAL A 303 -17.06 29.11 18.11
N THR A 304 -16.33 28.03 18.36
CA THR A 304 -15.94 27.58 19.69
C THR A 304 -14.43 27.48 19.77
N LEU A 305 -13.85 27.99 20.85
CA LEU A 305 -12.47 27.70 21.23
C LEU A 305 -12.53 26.81 22.46
N ASP A 306 -12.10 25.56 22.35
CA ASP A 306 -12.13 24.63 23.49
C ASP A 306 -10.94 24.84 24.44
N ALA A 307 -10.90 24.06 25.52
CA ALA A 307 -9.84 24.13 26.53
C ALA A 307 -8.46 23.63 26.00
N ASP A 308 -8.46 22.78 24.99
CA ASP A 308 -7.27 22.21 24.36
C ASP A 308 -6.75 23.07 23.20
N GLY A 309 -7.39 24.21 22.95
CA GLY A 309 -6.99 25.15 21.90
C GLY A 309 -7.53 24.80 20.50
N VAL A 310 -8.48 23.87 20.39
CA VAL A 310 -9.14 23.57 19.11
C VAL A 310 -10.20 24.63 18.82
N ILE A 311 -10.03 25.30 17.70
CA ILE A 311 -11.00 26.25 17.14
C ILE A 311 -11.95 25.46 16.26
N THR A 312 -13.22 25.49 16.57
CA THR A 312 -14.27 24.83 15.79
C THR A 312 -15.26 25.87 15.27
N ILE A 313 -15.34 25.99 13.94
CA ILE A 313 -16.32 26.84 13.25
C ILE A 313 -17.39 25.93 12.64
N THR A 314 -18.62 26.10 13.07
CA THR A 314 -19.75 25.32 12.55
C THR A 314 -20.64 26.24 11.72
N GLU A 315 -20.85 25.88 10.46
CA GLU A 315 -21.81 26.51 9.54
C GLU A 315 -22.95 25.53 9.29
N ASN A 316 -24.14 25.84 9.83
CA ASN A 316 -25.33 25.03 9.70
C ASN A 316 -25.99 25.26 8.31
N GLY A 317 -25.24 24.94 7.26
CA GLY A 317 -25.76 24.91 5.90
C GLY A 317 -26.36 23.56 5.54
N ASN A 318 -26.58 23.31 4.26
CA ASN A 318 -26.95 22.00 3.76
C ASN A 318 -25.96 21.60 2.65
N PRO A 319 -25.04 20.62 2.87
CA PRO A 319 -24.79 19.95 4.16
C PRO A 319 -24.13 20.88 5.19
N PRO A 320 -24.27 20.62 6.50
CA PRO A 320 -23.52 21.30 7.54
C PRO A 320 -22.03 21.11 7.35
N VAL A 321 -21.25 22.16 7.60
CA VAL A 321 -19.79 22.12 7.52
C VAL A 321 -19.21 22.51 8.87
N THR A 322 -18.33 21.66 9.40
CA THR A 322 -17.58 21.95 10.62
C THR A 322 -16.10 22.04 10.27
N THR A 323 -15.52 23.23 10.47
CA THR A 323 -14.09 23.48 10.23
C THR A 323 -13.36 23.56 11.56
N THR A 324 -12.33 22.75 11.75
CA THR A 324 -11.49 22.71 12.95
C THR A 324 -10.06 23.13 12.64
N LEU A 325 -9.47 23.93 13.53
CA LEU A 325 -8.06 24.34 13.47
C LEU A 325 -7.44 24.20 14.86
N GLN A 326 -6.33 23.47 14.95
CA GLN A 326 -5.58 23.38 16.19
C GLN A 326 -4.78 24.67 16.41
N SER A 327 -4.88 25.24 17.61
CA SER A 327 -4.00 26.29 18.10
C SER A 327 -3.33 25.88 19.40
N THR A 328 -2.16 26.45 19.68
CA THR A 328 -1.43 26.20 20.95
C THR A 328 -1.07 27.55 21.55
N ALA A 329 -1.56 27.81 22.76
CA ALA A 329 -1.20 29.00 23.51
C ALA A 329 0.24 28.89 24.06
N GLN A 330 1.04 29.94 23.88
CA GLN A 330 2.40 30.06 24.39
C GLN A 330 2.50 31.35 25.20
N THR A 331 2.92 31.27 26.45
CA THR A 331 3.12 32.43 27.31
C THR A 331 4.61 32.65 27.53
N ASP A 332 5.11 33.85 27.22
CA ASP A 332 6.49 34.22 27.41
C ASP A 332 6.83 34.54 28.89
N ALA A 333 8.09 34.74 29.19
CA ALA A 333 8.54 35.06 30.54
C ALA A 333 8.02 36.47 31.05
N ALA A 334 7.53 37.30 30.18
CA ALA A 334 6.92 38.61 30.49
C ALA A 334 5.39 38.51 30.70
N GLY A 335 4.79 37.31 30.49
CA GLY A 335 3.36 37.06 30.65
C GLY A 335 2.53 37.36 29.38
N ASN A 336 3.16 37.61 28.24
CA ASN A 336 2.44 37.79 26.98
C ASN A 336 2.06 36.44 26.41
N THR A 337 0.79 36.28 26.02
CA THR A 337 0.28 35.05 25.38
C THR A 337 0.24 35.24 23.87
N THR A 338 0.78 34.25 23.14
CA THR A 338 0.69 34.14 21.68
C THR A 338 0.13 32.78 21.31
N PHE A 339 -0.46 32.67 20.12
CA PHE A 339 -1.05 31.47 19.60
C PHE A 339 -0.27 30.96 18.38
N ALA A 340 0.22 29.73 18.44
CA ALA A 340 0.76 29.02 17.29
C ALA A 340 -0.38 28.19 16.66
N PHE A 341 -0.57 28.29 15.35
CA PHE A 341 -1.63 27.60 14.61
C PHE A 341 -1.05 26.44 13.82
N ALA A 342 -1.85 25.40 13.65
CA ALA A 342 -1.51 24.30 12.75
C ALA A 342 -1.48 24.78 11.29
N ASP A 343 -0.67 24.15 10.47
CA ASP A 343 -0.49 24.50 9.05
C ASP A 343 -1.73 24.18 8.19
N ARG A 344 -2.63 23.35 8.71
CA ARG A 344 -3.83 22.88 8.01
C ARG A 344 -5.07 22.94 8.90
N ALA A 345 -6.18 23.38 8.32
CA ALA A 345 -7.51 23.27 8.90
C ALA A 345 -8.26 22.10 8.29
N GLN A 346 -9.02 21.38 9.10
CA GLN A 346 -9.88 20.27 8.68
C GLN A 346 -11.31 20.73 8.60
N SER A 347 -11.98 20.54 7.45
CA SER A 347 -13.41 20.76 7.28
C SER A 347 -14.10 19.41 7.07
N SER A 348 -15.18 19.16 7.83
CA SER A 348 -15.99 17.95 7.73
C SER A 348 -17.32 18.25 7.07
N LEU A 349 -17.74 17.38 6.15
CA LEU A 349 -19.03 17.39 5.48
C LEU A 349 -19.89 16.23 5.99
N GLU A 350 -21.15 16.49 6.24
CA GLU A 350 -22.10 15.45 6.65
C GLU A 350 -22.69 14.76 5.42
N ILE A 351 -22.80 13.42 5.47
CA ILE A 351 -23.53 12.64 4.48
C ILE A 351 -25.01 12.73 4.82
N THR A 352 -25.80 13.24 3.88
CA THR A 352 -27.22 13.60 4.11
C THR A 352 -28.17 12.45 3.80
N ASP A 353 -27.84 11.64 2.79
CA ASP A 353 -28.71 10.61 2.27
C ASP A 353 -28.02 9.24 2.21
N PHE A 354 -28.80 8.18 2.40
CA PHE A 354 -28.32 6.80 2.35
C PHE A 354 -29.24 5.94 1.49
N SER A 355 -28.69 5.17 0.57
CA SER A 355 -29.39 4.16 -0.20
C SER A 355 -28.72 2.80 -0.07
N LYS A 356 -29.50 1.72 0.00
CA LYS A 356 -28.97 0.35 0.00
C LYS A 356 -28.62 -0.14 -1.38
N THR A 357 -29.39 0.28 -2.38
CA THR A 357 -29.28 -0.18 -3.77
C THR A 357 -28.91 0.95 -4.70
N ALA A 358 -28.23 0.63 -5.78
CA ALA A 358 -27.94 1.53 -6.90
C ALA A 358 -29.20 1.65 -7.78
N SER A 359 -30.25 2.28 -7.27
CA SER A 359 -31.51 2.48 -7.97
C SER A 359 -31.58 3.84 -8.66
N ASP A 360 -32.47 3.96 -9.65
CA ASP A 360 -32.75 5.23 -10.31
C ASP A 360 -33.11 6.35 -9.33
N ASP A 361 -33.84 6.04 -8.26
CA ASP A 361 -34.21 7.01 -7.23
C ASP A 361 -32.99 7.52 -6.44
N ALA A 362 -32.01 6.67 -6.18
CA ALA A 362 -30.78 7.06 -5.49
C ALA A 362 -29.96 8.05 -6.33
N TYR A 363 -29.85 7.80 -7.62
CA TYR A 363 -29.18 8.72 -8.55
C TYR A 363 -30.03 9.96 -8.82
N ALA A 364 -31.36 9.84 -8.95
CA ALA A 364 -32.26 10.97 -9.15
C ALA A 364 -32.24 11.97 -7.99
N SER A 365 -31.96 11.52 -6.75
CA SER A 365 -31.87 12.38 -5.58
C SER A 365 -30.79 13.47 -5.70
N VAL A 366 -29.83 13.31 -6.60
CA VAL A 366 -28.68 14.23 -6.77
C VAL A 366 -28.95 15.30 -7.83
N TYR A 367 -30.01 15.20 -8.63
CA TYR A 367 -30.22 16.01 -9.83
C TYR A 367 -30.99 17.32 -9.64
N GLY A 368 -31.72 17.48 -8.56
CA GLY A 368 -32.50 18.70 -8.34
C GLY A 368 -31.63 19.84 -7.81
N ASP A 369 -32.01 21.10 -8.07
CA ASP A 369 -31.38 22.25 -7.43
C ASP A 369 -31.53 22.18 -5.90
N ASP A 370 -32.60 21.57 -5.41
CA ASP A 370 -32.86 21.33 -3.99
C ASP A 370 -31.83 20.37 -3.35
N ASN A 371 -31.22 19.49 -4.16
CA ASN A 371 -30.27 18.48 -3.73
C ASN A 371 -28.80 18.83 -4.09
N ALA A 372 -28.57 20.03 -4.59
CA ALA A 372 -27.22 20.46 -5.01
C ALA A 372 -26.17 20.41 -3.90
N ASN A 373 -26.59 20.42 -2.63
CA ASN A 373 -25.73 20.37 -1.47
C ASN A 373 -25.69 18.99 -0.78
N ASN A 374 -26.41 18.00 -1.30
CA ASN A 374 -26.50 16.69 -0.68
C ASN A 374 -25.31 15.81 -1.05
N ILE A 375 -24.99 14.88 -0.14
CA ILE A 375 -24.08 13.76 -0.38
C ILE A 375 -24.87 12.48 -0.12
N THR A 376 -25.04 11.65 -1.14
CA THR A 376 -25.79 10.39 -1.05
C THR A 376 -24.82 9.21 -1.07
N TYR A 377 -24.84 8.39 -0.03
CA TYR A 377 -24.09 7.13 -0.01
C TYR A 377 -24.95 5.99 -0.56
N ILE A 378 -24.39 5.22 -1.51
CA ILE A 378 -24.98 4.00 -2.05
C ILE A 378 -24.21 2.79 -1.50
N ALA A 379 -24.88 1.94 -0.72
CA ALA A 379 -24.22 0.83 -0.04
C ALA A 379 -23.73 -0.26 -1.01
N GLU A 380 -24.56 -0.63 -1.98
CA GLU A 380 -24.28 -1.69 -2.95
C GLU A 380 -23.03 -1.41 -3.78
N THR A 381 -22.87 -0.18 -4.24
CA THR A 381 -21.73 0.25 -5.06
C THR A 381 -20.61 0.89 -4.25
N GLY A 382 -20.86 1.25 -2.97
CA GLY A 382 -19.88 1.96 -2.13
C GLY A 382 -19.52 3.34 -2.72
N GLU A 383 -20.50 4.05 -3.27
CA GLU A 383 -20.32 5.35 -3.88
C GLU A 383 -20.88 6.47 -3.01
N LEU A 384 -20.18 7.58 -3.00
CA LEU A 384 -20.67 8.86 -2.49
C LEU A 384 -21.03 9.73 -3.70
N LEU A 385 -22.31 9.90 -3.97
CA LEU A 385 -22.80 10.79 -5.01
C LEU A 385 -22.80 12.23 -4.49
N LEU A 386 -22.23 13.14 -5.27
CA LEU A 386 -22.01 14.53 -4.88
C LEU A 386 -23.00 15.45 -5.58
N GLY A 387 -23.78 16.20 -4.82
CA GLY A 387 -24.55 17.31 -5.36
C GLY A 387 -23.62 18.37 -5.96
N LYS A 388 -24.13 19.16 -6.91
CA LYS A 388 -23.35 20.09 -7.72
C LYS A 388 -22.49 21.08 -6.91
N ASN A 389 -23.02 21.58 -5.79
CA ASN A 389 -22.28 22.53 -4.95
C ASN A 389 -21.16 21.82 -4.17
N VAL A 390 -21.40 20.60 -3.70
CA VAL A 390 -20.37 19.77 -3.03
C VAL A 390 -19.27 19.40 -4.04
N GLN A 391 -19.65 18.98 -5.25
CA GLN A 391 -18.71 18.69 -6.34
C GLN A 391 -17.81 19.89 -6.60
N ASN A 392 -18.39 21.09 -6.81
CA ASN A 392 -17.64 22.31 -7.09
C ASN A 392 -16.66 22.65 -5.95
N LYS A 393 -17.09 22.47 -4.70
CA LYS A 393 -16.27 22.73 -3.51
C LYS A 393 -15.08 21.80 -3.43
N LEU A 394 -15.29 20.49 -3.60
CA LEU A 394 -14.22 19.48 -3.52
C LEU A 394 -13.30 19.54 -4.75
N ALA A 395 -13.83 19.84 -5.94
CA ALA A 395 -13.04 20.00 -7.16
C ALA A 395 -12.15 21.27 -7.12
N ALA A 396 -12.53 22.29 -6.37
CA ALA A 396 -11.75 23.51 -6.18
C ALA A 396 -10.57 23.35 -5.21
N LEU A 397 -10.45 22.19 -4.52
CA LEU A 397 -9.31 21.90 -3.68
C LEU A 397 -8.03 21.81 -4.51
N SER A 398 -6.92 22.26 -3.94
CA SER A 398 -5.60 22.12 -4.53
C SER A 398 -5.20 20.63 -4.62
N ILE A 399 -4.30 20.28 -5.54
CA ILE A 399 -3.76 18.93 -5.63
C ILE A 399 -3.01 18.49 -4.35
N ASN A 400 -2.55 19.45 -3.57
CA ASN A 400 -1.91 19.20 -2.27
C ASN A 400 -2.92 19.07 -1.12
N ASP A 401 -4.17 19.45 -1.35
CA ASP A 401 -5.24 19.31 -0.37
C ASP A 401 -5.69 17.86 -0.32
N GLU A 402 -6.07 17.41 0.86
CA GLU A 402 -6.38 16.02 1.14
C GLU A 402 -7.87 15.88 1.47
N ILE A 403 -8.50 14.88 0.87
CA ILE A 403 -9.84 14.41 1.22
C ILE A 403 -9.66 13.13 2.04
N ARG A 404 -10.18 13.11 3.26
CA ARG A 404 -10.21 11.92 4.13
C ARG A 404 -11.64 11.42 4.26
N ILE A 405 -11.80 10.12 4.06
CA ILE A 405 -13.08 9.46 4.25
C ILE A 405 -12.86 8.32 5.23
N THR A 406 -13.51 8.43 6.39
CA THR A 406 -13.44 7.42 7.46
C THR A 406 -14.76 6.70 7.56
N TYR A 407 -14.73 5.37 7.60
CA TYR A 407 -15.90 4.52 7.71
C TYR A 407 -15.59 3.19 8.39
N ASP A 408 -16.64 2.53 8.86
CA ASP A 408 -16.57 1.19 9.44
C ASP A 408 -17.08 0.16 8.44
N LYS A 409 -16.46 -1.03 8.44
CA LYS A 409 -16.92 -2.21 7.71
C LYS A 409 -16.67 -3.45 8.56
N SER A 410 -17.71 -4.30 8.69
CA SER A 410 -17.65 -5.51 9.50
C SER A 410 -17.77 -6.81 8.71
N GLU A 411 -18.38 -6.78 7.53
CA GLU A 411 -18.59 -7.95 6.70
C GLU A 411 -17.57 -7.98 5.54
N TRP A 412 -16.74 -9.01 5.51
CA TRP A 412 -15.70 -9.22 4.52
C TRP A 412 -15.99 -10.48 3.73
N LYS A 413 -15.85 -10.40 2.42
CA LYS A 413 -15.98 -11.55 1.51
C LYS A 413 -14.61 -12.10 1.13
N THR A 414 -14.61 -13.35 0.71
CA THR A 414 -13.45 -13.95 0.05
C THR A 414 -13.00 -13.06 -1.11
N ASP A 415 -11.71 -12.89 -1.28
CA ASP A 415 -11.03 -12.05 -2.28
C ASP A 415 -11.15 -10.53 -2.07
N ASP A 416 -11.84 -10.04 -1.03
CA ASP A 416 -11.72 -8.63 -0.63
C ASP A 416 -10.25 -8.34 -0.23
N LEU A 417 -9.71 -7.20 -0.69
CA LEU A 417 -8.37 -6.74 -0.27
C LEU A 417 -8.37 -6.39 1.22
N ASP A 418 -7.37 -6.83 1.96
CA ASP A 418 -7.26 -6.51 3.38
C ASP A 418 -6.83 -5.03 3.56
N PRO A 419 -7.65 -4.19 4.24
CA PRO A 419 -7.39 -2.76 4.39
C PRO A 419 -6.09 -2.43 5.11
N VAL A 420 -5.56 -3.33 5.94
CA VAL A 420 -4.32 -3.12 6.70
C VAL A 420 -3.08 -2.92 5.80
N HIS A 421 -3.15 -3.33 4.54
CA HIS A 421 -2.05 -3.16 3.58
C HIS A 421 -2.10 -1.80 2.86
N TYR A 422 -3.26 -1.13 2.86
CA TYR A 422 -3.52 0.05 2.03
C TYR A 422 -3.76 1.33 2.82
N PHE A 423 -4.53 1.26 3.93
CA PHE A 423 -5.09 2.42 4.61
C PHE A 423 -4.64 2.51 6.07
N TYR A 424 -4.86 3.68 6.68
CA TYR A 424 -4.95 3.73 8.13
C TYR A 424 -6.14 2.89 8.56
N THR A 425 -5.92 1.96 9.48
CA THR A 425 -6.95 1.00 9.86
C THR A 425 -6.88 0.68 11.33
N GLU A 426 -8.02 0.73 12.00
CA GLU A 426 -8.23 0.24 13.35
C GLU A 426 -9.03 -1.06 13.29
N ARG A 427 -8.48 -2.14 13.79
CA ARG A 427 -9.11 -3.46 13.82
C ARG A 427 -9.59 -3.78 15.21
N TYR A 428 -10.88 -4.11 15.34
CA TYR A 428 -11.55 -4.44 16.58
C TYR A 428 -11.78 -5.96 16.64
N THR A 429 -11.04 -6.65 17.52
CA THR A 429 -11.18 -8.10 17.71
C THR A 429 -12.01 -8.39 18.96
N ASP A 430 -12.70 -9.56 19.00
CA ASP A 430 -13.51 -9.99 20.16
C ASP A 430 -12.70 -10.08 21.46
N THR A 431 -11.39 -10.19 21.39
CA THR A 431 -10.48 -10.28 22.54
C THR A 431 -10.03 -8.93 23.07
N ARG A 432 -10.30 -7.84 22.34
CA ARG A 432 -9.94 -6.47 22.73
C ARG A 432 -11.18 -5.64 23.04
N LYS A 433 -11.03 -4.72 24.01
CA LYS A 433 -12.08 -3.77 24.33
C LYS A 433 -12.31 -2.80 23.16
N ALA A 434 -13.51 -2.28 23.05
CA ALA A 434 -13.86 -1.30 22.01
C ALA A 434 -12.94 -0.05 21.99
N ASP A 435 -12.30 0.26 23.11
CA ASP A 435 -11.42 1.42 23.29
C ASP A 435 -9.92 1.10 23.06
N ASP A 436 -9.56 -0.12 22.65
CA ASP A 436 -8.18 -0.55 22.42
C ASP A 436 -8.07 -1.38 21.13
N PRO A 437 -8.26 -0.76 19.95
CA PRO A 437 -8.12 -1.44 18.67
C PRO A 437 -6.66 -1.74 18.33
N LEU A 438 -6.44 -2.67 17.40
CA LEU A 438 -5.16 -2.84 16.73
C LEU A 438 -5.03 -1.78 15.63
N VAL A 439 -4.09 -0.87 15.79
CA VAL A 439 -3.86 0.22 14.83
C VAL A 439 -2.81 -0.18 13.81
N TYR A 440 -3.08 0.11 12.53
CA TYR A 440 -2.20 -0.14 11.41
C TYR A 440 -1.97 1.15 10.60
N ASN A 441 -0.74 1.34 10.10
CA ASN A 441 -0.34 2.44 9.23
C ASN A 441 -0.63 3.85 9.82
N GLU A 442 -0.38 4.05 11.11
CA GLU A 442 -0.60 5.32 11.82
C GLU A 442 0.06 6.53 11.13
N GLU A 443 1.18 6.30 10.44
CA GLU A 443 1.86 7.33 9.68
C GLU A 443 0.99 7.93 8.56
N LYS A 444 0.04 7.17 8.00
CA LYS A 444 -0.89 7.66 6.98
C LYS A 444 -1.87 8.69 7.54
N LEU A 445 -2.15 8.65 8.84
CA LEU A 445 -3.01 9.64 9.49
C LEU A 445 -2.26 10.92 9.85
N THR A 446 -1.00 10.79 10.24
CA THR A 446 -0.18 11.91 10.76
C THR A 446 0.59 12.66 9.69
N LYS A 447 0.86 12.04 8.52
CA LYS A 447 1.61 12.63 7.42
C LYS A 447 0.70 12.92 6.22
N PRO A 448 0.96 14.00 5.46
CA PRO A 448 0.27 14.27 4.20
C PRO A 448 0.45 13.10 3.22
N LYS A 449 -0.53 12.92 2.32
CA LYS A 449 -0.44 11.95 1.22
C LYS A 449 0.86 12.16 0.43
N GLY A 450 1.63 11.09 0.22
CA GLY A 450 2.92 11.14 -0.48
C GLY A 450 4.15 11.27 0.41
N ASN A 451 4.02 11.66 1.68
CA ASN A 451 5.14 11.75 2.63
C ASN A 451 5.27 10.51 3.54
N VAL A 452 4.43 9.50 3.32
CA VAL A 452 4.50 8.22 4.04
C VAL A 452 5.64 7.39 3.48
N ALA A 453 6.54 6.94 4.34
CA ALA A 453 7.65 6.07 3.92
C ALA A 453 7.11 4.72 3.42
N LYS A 454 7.63 4.26 2.29
CA LYS A 454 7.31 2.92 1.78
C LYS A 454 7.88 1.85 2.71
N GLN A 455 7.17 0.75 2.86
CA GLN A 455 7.64 -0.42 3.60
C GLN A 455 8.62 -1.20 2.72
N ILE A 456 9.93 -0.96 2.90
CA ILE A 456 10.99 -1.53 2.07
C ILE A 456 11.69 -2.64 2.85
N ILE A 457 11.75 -3.84 2.25
CA ILE A 457 12.54 -4.98 2.74
C ILE A 457 13.79 -5.06 1.87
N GLU A 458 14.95 -5.04 2.52
CA GLU A 458 16.24 -5.12 1.85
C GLU A 458 17.04 -6.31 2.37
N TYR A 459 17.77 -6.94 1.47
CA TYR A 459 18.77 -7.94 1.79
C TYR A 459 20.17 -7.36 1.62
N ASP A 460 21.04 -7.60 2.58
CA ASP A 460 22.47 -7.27 2.46
C ASP A 460 23.14 -8.26 1.52
N ILE A 461 23.67 -7.74 0.42
CA ILE A 461 24.33 -8.50 -0.65
C ILE A 461 25.81 -8.14 -0.82
N GLY A 462 26.38 -7.48 0.16
CA GLY A 462 27.78 -7.09 0.20
C GLY A 462 28.08 -6.11 1.32
N SER A 463 29.36 -5.77 1.51
CA SER A 463 29.73 -4.74 2.49
C SER A 463 29.15 -3.40 2.07
N ASN A 464 28.24 -2.84 2.86
CA ASN A 464 27.49 -1.61 2.59
C ASN A 464 26.68 -1.63 1.28
N GLN A 465 26.20 -2.79 0.86
CA GLN A 465 25.35 -2.94 -0.32
C GLN A 465 24.13 -3.75 0.05
N SER A 466 22.95 -3.15 -0.12
CA SER A 466 21.66 -3.81 0.00
C SER A 466 20.90 -3.78 -1.32
N ILE A 467 19.93 -4.67 -1.44
CA ILE A 467 18.98 -4.72 -2.54
C ILE A 467 17.56 -4.81 -1.98
N ARG A 468 16.69 -3.95 -2.46
CA ARG A 468 15.25 -4.05 -2.16
C ARG A 468 14.69 -5.28 -2.87
N VAL A 469 14.03 -6.17 -2.12
CA VAL A 469 13.44 -7.39 -2.67
C VAL A 469 11.93 -7.33 -2.80
N ASN A 470 11.25 -6.58 -1.94
CA ASN A 470 9.80 -6.51 -1.95
C ASN A 470 9.25 -5.47 -2.92
N THR A 471 8.03 -5.72 -3.38
CA THR A 471 7.13 -4.78 -4.03
C THR A 471 5.87 -4.72 -3.19
N THR A 472 5.36 -3.52 -2.89
CA THR A 472 4.15 -3.38 -2.06
C THR A 472 2.89 -3.47 -2.90
N ALA A 473 1.78 -3.91 -2.30
CA ALA A 473 0.53 -4.14 -3.00
C ALA A 473 0.00 -2.89 -3.72
N ASP A 474 0.15 -1.71 -3.13
CA ASP A 474 -0.27 -0.43 -3.71
C ASP A 474 0.49 -0.04 -4.99
N GLU A 475 1.63 -0.67 -5.27
CA GLU A 475 2.39 -0.47 -6.52
C GLU A 475 1.76 -1.21 -7.72
N ILE A 476 0.87 -2.20 -7.49
CA ILE A 476 0.28 -3.03 -8.55
C ILE A 476 -1.22 -3.22 -8.35
N TYR A 477 -1.65 -3.69 -7.17
CA TYR A 477 -3.03 -4.05 -6.89
C TYR A 477 -3.79 -2.88 -6.29
N THR A 478 -4.64 -2.23 -7.07
CA THR A 478 -5.51 -1.16 -6.60
C THR A 478 -6.95 -1.65 -6.47
N HIS A 479 -7.70 -1.14 -5.50
CA HIS A 479 -9.13 -1.45 -5.35
C HIS A 479 -9.93 -1.12 -6.61
N ASN A 480 -9.50 -0.10 -7.35
CA ASN A 480 -10.20 0.34 -8.54
C ASN A 480 -10.18 -0.71 -9.67
N MET A 481 -9.15 -1.56 -9.77
CA MET A 481 -9.08 -2.57 -10.83
C MET A 481 -10.31 -3.48 -10.85
N GLY A 482 -10.62 -4.11 -9.72
CA GLY A 482 -11.79 -4.98 -9.62
C GLY A 482 -13.11 -4.23 -9.71
N ARG A 483 -13.15 -3.01 -9.19
CA ARG A 483 -14.36 -2.17 -9.21
C ARG A 483 -14.69 -1.61 -10.59
N ASP A 484 -13.69 -1.26 -11.38
CA ASP A 484 -13.90 -0.84 -12.77
C ASP A 484 -14.43 -1.98 -13.64
N VAL A 485 -13.99 -3.22 -13.37
CA VAL A 485 -14.54 -4.42 -14.02
C VAL A 485 -15.99 -4.66 -13.59
N GLY A 486 -16.27 -4.56 -12.28
CA GLY A 486 -17.63 -4.67 -11.75
C GLY A 486 -18.58 -3.67 -12.39
N GLU A 487 -18.15 -2.42 -12.57
CA GLU A 487 -18.97 -1.39 -13.21
C GLU A 487 -19.29 -1.70 -14.69
N VAL A 488 -18.32 -2.24 -15.44
CA VAL A 488 -18.60 -2.70 -16.82
C VAL A 488 -19.57 -3.87 -16.83
N TYR A 489 -19.43 -4.78 -15.85
CA TYR A 489 -20.34 -5.89 -15.67
C TYR A 489 -21.78 -5.39 -15.44
N ASP A 490 -21.97 -4.47 -14.51
CA ASP A 490 -23.29 -3.93 -14.14
C ASP A 490 -23.94 -3.20 -15.33
N LEU A 491 -23.18 -2.35 -16.04
CA LEU A 491 -23.67 -1.64 -17.23
C LEU A 491 -24.02 -2.58 -18.40
N LEU A 492 -23.25 -3.65 -18.57
CA LEU A 492 -23.51 -4.64 -19.62
C LEU A 492 -24.75 -5.49 -19.27
N GLU A 493 -24.94 -5.83 -17.98
CA GLU A 493 -26.12 -6.54 -17.49
C GLU A 493 -27.38 -5.70 -17.64
N GLU A 494 -27.31 -4.40 -17.31
CA GLU A 494 -28.41 -3.45 -17.53
C GLU A 494 -28.81 -3.39 -19.01
N TYR A 495 -27.82 -3.22 -19.90
CA TYR A 495 -28.06 -3.20 -21.35
C TYR A 495 -28.70 -4.51 -21.85
N ASP A 496 -28.17 -5.67 -21.41
CA ASP A 496 -28.69 -6.99 -21.79
C ASP A 496 -30.13 -7.21 -21.28
N SER A 497 -30.44 -6.73 -20.09
CA SER A 497 -31.78 -6.77 -19.49
C SER A 497 -32.79 -5.94 -20.29
N LEU A 498 -32.38 -4.74 -20.74
CA LEU A 498 -33.21 -3.88 -21.60
C LEU A 498 -33.43 -4.48 -23.00
N GLU A 499 -32.42 -5.13 -23.58
CA GLU A 499 -32.56 -5.85 -24.86
C GLU A 499 -33.56 -7.02 -24.75
N LYS A 500 -33.49 -7.79 -23.64
CA LYS A 500 -34.44 -8.88 -23.37
C LYS A 500 -35.85 -8.35 -23.15
N ALA A 501 -36.01 -7.27 -22.38
CA ALA A 501 -37.29 -6.62 -22.16
C ALA A 501 -37.89 -6.10 -23.47
N TYR A 502 -37.09 -5.43 -24.32
CA TYR A 502 -37.50 -4.96 -25.63
C TYR A 502 -38.00 -6.12 -26.53
N SER A 503 -37.23 -7.19 -26.65
CA SER A 503 -37.59 -8.37 -27.42
C SER A 503 -38.87 -9.04 -26.92
N THR A 504 -39.09 -9.01 -25.58
CA THR A 504 -40.31 -9.55 -24.96
C THR A 504 -41.54 -8.72 -25.36
N VAL A 505 -41.49 -7.39 -25.23
CA VAL A 505 -42.60 -6.51 -25.60
C VAL A 505 -42.86 -6.55 -27.08
N GLU A 506 -41.83 -6.56 -27.94
CA GLU A 506 -41.96 -6.72 -29.40
C GLU A 506 -42.66 -8.04 -29.76
N SER A 507 -42.28 -9.14 -29.09
CA SER A 507 -42.92 -10.46 -29.27
C SER A 507 -44.39 -10.44 -28.88
N LEU A 508 -44.76 -9.72 -27.78
CA LEU A 508 -46.14 -9.58 -27.34
C LEU A 508 -46.97 -8.81 -28.37
N ILE A 509 -46.46 -7.72 -28.94
CA ILE A 509 -47.08 -6.96 -30.01
C ILE A 509 -47.30 -7.86 -31.25
N ASN A 510 -46.27 -8.57 -31.66
CA ASN A 510 -46.30 -9.45 -32.83
C ASN A 510 -47.20 -10.67 -32.64
N SER A 511 -47.55 -11.04 -31.40
CA SER A 511 -48.47 -12.15 -31.07
C SER A 511 -49.89 -11.91 -31.53
N GLY A 512 -50.30 -10.64 -31.80
CA GLY A 512 -51.64 -10.25 -32.21
C GLY A 512 -52.74 -10.48 -31.15
N LYS A 513 -52.36 -10.66 -29.87
CA LYS A 513 -53.28 -10.92 -28.77
C LYS A 513 -53.86 -9.66 -28.14
N TYR A 514 -53.22 -8.52 -28.35
CA TYR A 514 -53.57 -7.23 -27.72
C TYR A 514 -54.11 -6.27 -28.77
N GLU A 515 -55.20 -5.56 -28.44
CA GLU A 515 -55.86 -4.61 -29.32
C GLU A 515 -56.19 -3.31 -28.57
N GLY A 516 -56.49 -2.23 -29.32
CA GLY A 516 -56.93 -0.94 -28.77
C GLY A 516 -55.95 -0.33 -27.80
N THR A 517 -56.42 0.04 -26.61
CA THR A 517 -55.60 0.73 -25.55
C THR A 517 -54.45 -0.10 -25.04
N GLU A 518 -54.56 -1.44 -25.05
CA GLU A 518 -53.49 -2.32 -24.60
C GLU A 518 -52.33 -2.33 -25.61
N LEU A 519 -52.69 -2.38 -26.92
CA LEU A 519 -51.69 -2.30 -27.98
C LEU A 519 -51.01 -0.91 -28.00
N ASP A 520 -51.75 0.17 -27.79
CA ASP A 520 -51.20 1.52 -27.65
C ASP A 520 -50.20 1.62 -26.47
N THR A 521 -50.54 0.96 -25.35
CA THR A 521 -49.64 0.91 -24.18
C THR A 521 -48.36 0.14 -24.48
N LEU A 522 -48.46 -1.02 -25.13
CA LEU A 522 -47.32 -1.81 -25.59
C LEU A 522 -46.41 -1.04 -26.54
N ASN A 523 -46.98 -0.30 -27.49
CA ASN A 523 -46.19 0.53 -28.41
C ASN A 523 -45.43 1.64 -27.65
N LYS A 524 -46.07 2.34 -26.69
CA LYS A 524 -45.40 3.35 -25.84
C LYS A 524 -44.29 2.75 -25.02
N GLN A 525 -44.48 1.55 -24.48
CA GLN A 525 -43.44 0.82 -23.73
C GLN A 525 -42.28 0.40 -24.66
N LEU A 526 -42.60 -0.06 -25.88
CA LEU A 526 -41.59 -0.40 -26.88
C LEU A 526 -40.72 0.82 -27.21
N ASP A 527 -41.34 2.01 -27.42
CA ASP A 527 -40.63 3.26 -27.68
C ASP A 527 -39.74 3.65 -26.46
N ALA A 528 -40.27 3.53 -25.24
CA ALA A 528 -39.52 3.79 -24.02
C ALA A 528 -38.33 2.83 -23.84
N LEU A 529 -38.54 1.51 -24.08
CA LEU A 529 -37.48 0.50 -24.02
C LEU A 529 -36.44 0.72 -25.13
N ASN A 530 -36.87 1.10 -26.33
CA ASN A 530 -35.96 1.42 -27.43
C ASN A 530 -35.06 2.62 -27.11
N LYS A 531 -35.63 3.65 -26.48
CA LYS A 531 -34.85 4.79 -25.99
C LYS A 531 -33.91 4.37 -24.84
N GLY A 532 -34.40 3.58 -23.84
CA GLY A 532 -33.62 3.09 -22.72
C GLY A 532 -32.40 2.29 -23.17
N ARG A 533 -32.61 1.28 -24.04
CA ARG A 533 -31.50 0.47 -24.56
C ARG A 533 -30.49 1.29 -25.37
N SER A 534 -30.96 2.30 -26.11
CA SER A 534 -30.06 3.17 -26.87
C SER A 534 -29.18 4.03 -25.96
N LEU A 535 -29.78 4.56 -24.90
CA LEU A 535 -29.03 5.31 -23.86
C LEU A 535 -28.09 4.40 -23.08
N ALA A 536 -28.55 3.24 -22.57
CA ALA A 536 -27.72 2.28 -21.87
C ALA A 536 -26.52 1.80 -22.71
N LYS A 537 -26.77 1.52 -24.02
CA LYS A 537 -25.71 1.22 -24.97
C LYS A 537 -24.70 2.36 -25.09
N SER A 538 -25.17 3.60 -25.23
CA SER A 538 -24.30 4.78 -25.31
C SER A 538 -23.50 5.00 -24.02
N THR A 539 -24.14 4.80 -22.87
CA THR A 539 -23.48 4.88 -21.54
C THR A 539 -22.40 3.82 -21.40
N LEU A 540 -22.71 2.56 -21.72
CA LEU A 540 -21.75 1.46 -21.73
C LEU A 540 -20.54 1.76 -22.63
N GLN A 541 -20.80 2.19 -23.88
CA GLN A 541 -19.74 2.53 -24.83
C GLN A 541 -18.85 3.67 -24.32
N LYS A 542 -19.45 4.78 -23.86
CA LYS A 542 -18.73 5.93 -23.32
C LYS A 542 -17.88 5.54 -22.10
N ARG A 543 -18.44 4.70 -21.21
CA ARG A 543 -17.70 4.22 -20.02
C ARG A 543 -16.56 3.29 -20.42
N CYS A 544 -16.80 2.34 -21.32
CA CYS A 544 -15.74 1.45 -21.82
C CYS A 544 -14.62 2.20 -22.54
N GLU A 545 -14.93 3.24 -23.33
CA GLU A 545 -13.92 4.13 -23.94
C GLU A 545 -13.06 4.82 -22.88
N GLY A 546 -13.67 5.36 -21.82
CA GLY A 546 -12.95 5.94 -20.67
C GLY A 546 -12.06 4.92 -19.97
N LEU A 547 -12.60 3.73 -19.72
CA LEU A 547 -11.90 2.65 -19.03
C LEU A 547 -10.73 2.06 -19.84
N GLN A 548 -10.75 2.11 -21.17
CA GLN A 548 -9.60 1.72 -21.99
C GLN A 548 -8.33 2.47 -21.59
N THR A 549 -8.44 3.78 -21.35
CA THR A 549 -7.31 4.60 -20.90
C THR A 549 -6.87 4.23 -19.50
N ILE A 550 -7.82 3.96 -18.60
CA ILE A 550 -7.55 3.57 -17.21
C ILE A 550 -6.87 2.20 -17.16
N PHE A 551 -7.38 1.19 -17.88
CA PHE A 551 -6.78 -0.15 -17.95
C PHE A 551 -5.40 -0.14 -18.61
N LYS A 552 -5.19 0.69 -19.62
CA LYS A 552 -3.86 0.93 -20.16
C LYS A 552 -2.92 1.54 -19.11
N GLY A 553 -3.44 2.38 -18.21
CA GLY A 553 -2.71 2.88 -17.04
C GLY A 553 -2.30 1.75 -16.10
N TYR A 554 -3.22 0.82 -15.75
CA TYR A 554 -2.92 -0.34 -14.92
C TYR A 554 -1.88 -1.27 -15.55
N THR A 555 -2.03 -1.60 -16.83
CA THR A 555 -1.06 -2.41 -17.59
C THR A 555 0.31 -1.75 -17.64
N ASN A 556 0.37 -0.44 -17.89
CA ASN A 556 1.61 0.32 -17.87
C ASN A 556 2.26 0.30 -16.48
N GLN A 557 1.48 0.48 -15.41
CA GLN A 557 1.98 0.43 -14.04
C GLN A 557 2.54 -0.95 -13.68
N ALA A 558 1.83 -2.03 -14.03
CA ALA A 558 2.31 -3.40 -13.87
C ALA A 558 3.61 -3.65 -14.66
N THR A 559 3.69 -3.16 -15.90
CA THR A 559 4.89 -3.27 -16.74
C THR A 559 6.07 -2.48 -16.17
N LEU A 560 5.85 -1.26 -15.68
CA LEU A 560 6.90 -0.46 -15.03
C LEU A 560 7.40 -1.15 -13.76
N THR A 561 6.51 -1.66 -12.93
CA THR A 561 6.87 -2.37 -11.71
C THR A 561 7.63 -3.67 -12.04
N ARG A 562 7.21 -4.41 -13.05
CA ARG A 562 7.93 -5.58 -13.56
C ARG A 562 9.33 -5.21 -14.05
N THR A 563 9.47 -4.11 -14.78
CA THR A 563 10.78 -3.62 -15.28
C THR A 563 11.71 -3.24 -14.13
N ASP A 564 11.17 -2.63 -13.07
CA ASP A 564 11.94 -2.31 -11.87
C ASP A 564 12.42 -3.59 -11.15
N VAL A 565 11.56 -4.61 -11.01
CA VAL A 565 11.92 -5.92 -10.45
C VAL A 565 13.01 -6.57 -11.30
N GLY A 566 12.86 -6.64 -12.63
CA GLY A 566 13.87 -7.19 -13.54
C GLY A 566 15.21 -6.43 -13.51
N SER A 567 15.17 -5.11 -13.29
CA SER A 567 16.39 -4.31 -13.09
C SER A 567 17.12 -4.69 -11.79
N ARG A 568 16.37 -4.96 -10.72
CA ARG A 568 16.92 -5.44 -9.44
C ARG A 568 17.50 -6.85 -9.59
N GLU A 569 16.83 -7.75 -10.32
CA GLU A 569 17.36 -9.09 -10.65
C GLU A 569 18.67 -9.02 -11.41
N SER A 570 18.74 -8.22 -12.48
CA SER A 570 19.95 -8.04 -13.26
C SER A 570 21.10 -7.48 -12.42
N ARG A 571 20.82 -6.54 -11.52
CA ARG A 571 21.80 -6.03 -10.56
C ARG A 571 22.26 -7.11 -9.59
N LEU A 572 21.34 -7.94 -9.10
CA LEU A 572 21.64 -9.04 -8.19
C LEU A 572 22.54 -10.08 -8.87
N GLU A 573 22.24 -10.46 -10.10
CA GLU A 573 23.07 -11.40 -10.90
C GLU A 573 24.51 -10.91 -11.07
N LEU A 574 24.69 -9.63 -11.40
CA LEU A 574 26.04 -9.03 -11.50
C LEU A 574 26.80 -9.11 -10.17
N ILE A 575 26.10 -8.93 -9.06
CA ILE A 575 26.69 -8.99 -7.72
C ILE A 575 26.98 -10.44 -7.34
N GLN A 576 26.12 -11.39 -7.66
CA GLN A 576 26.34 -12.82 -7.45
C GLN A 576 27.60 -13.30 -8.21
N ASN A 577 27.75 -12.92 -9.48
CA ASN A 577 28.93 -13.25 -10.28
C ASN A 577 30.20 -12.68 -9.65
N ARG A 578 30.18 -11.46 -9.12
CA ARG A 578 31.29 -10.86 -8.39
C ARG A 578 31.59 -11.60 -7.09
N LEU A 579 30.56 -11.92 -6.30
CA LEU A 579 30.69 -12.62 -5.02
C LEU A 579 31.23 -14.04 -5.22
N SER A 580 30.78 -14.77 -6.25
CA SER A 580 31.30 -16.07 -6.63
C SER A 580 32.80 -16.02 -6.97
N SER A 581 33.20 -15.02 -7.76
CA SER A 581 34.63 -14.80 -8.06
C SER A 581 35.46 -14.46 -6.81
N GLN A 582 34.87 -13.66 -5.90
CA GLN A 582 35.51 -13.33 -4.63
C GLN A 582 35.62 -14.55 -3.71
N GLN A 583 34.58 -15.38 -3.62
CA GLN A 583 34.55 -16.62 -2.85
C GLN A 583 35.74 -17.52 -3.29
N THR A 584 35.82 -17.84 -4.59
CA THR A 584 36.88 -18.65 -5.14
C THR A 584 38.29 -18.07 -4.82
N ASN A 585 38.47 -16.76 -5.00
CA ASN A 585 39.76 -16.12 -4.69
C ASN A 585 40.09 -16.19 -3.19
N PHE A 586 39.10 -16.03 -2.29
CA PHE A 586 39.33 -16.12 -0.85
C PHE A 586 39.54 -17.56 -0.39
N GLU A 587 38.86 -18.55 -0.99
CA GLU A 587 39.09 -19.96 -0.75
C GLU A 587 40.54 -20.33 -1.13
N GLU A 588 41.05 -19.86 -2.30
CA GLU A 588 42.42 -20.04 -2.71
C GLU A 588 43.41 -19.39 -1.71
N LEU A 589 43.14 -18.15 -1.28
CA LEU A 589 43.97 -17.48 -0.27
C LEU A 589 43.96 -18.17 1.09
N VAL A 590 42.83 -18.77 1.49
CA VAL A 590 42.73 -19.58 2.73
C VAL A 590 43.55 -20.84 2.57
N SER A 591 43.40 -21.55 1.44
CA SER A 591 44.19 -22.76 1.12
C SER A 591 45.67 -22.46 1.10
N ASP A 592 46.11 -21.42 0.38
CA ASP A 592 47.51 -20.99 0.33
C ASP A 592 48.09 -20.64 1.71
N ASN A 593 47.27 -20.08 2.61
CA ASN A 593 47.71 -19.71 3.94
C ASN A 593 47.75 -20.90 4.92
N GLU A 594 46.79 -21.80 4.84
CA GLU A 594 46.55 -22.86 5.83
C GLU A 594 47.07 -24.23 5.40
N ASP A 595 46.95 -24.57 4.09
CA ASP A 595 47.26 -25.90 3.62
C ASP A 595 48.77 -26.09 3.46
N ALA A 596 49.20 -27.25 3.83
CA ALA A 596 50.63 -27.62 3.73
C ALA A 596 50.88 -28.34 2.40
N ASP A 597 52.06 -28.05 1.78
CA ASP A 597 52.52 -28.81 0.62
C ASP A 597 52.89 -30.22 1.08
N VAL A 598 52.03 -31.18 0.75
CA VAL A 598 52.20 -32.60 1.12
C VAL A 598 53.49 -33.15 0.55
N THR A 599 53.93 -32.71 -0.64
CA THR A 599 55.16 -33.20 -1.30
C THR A 599 56.38 -32.72 -0.52
N GLU A 600 56.39 -31.42 -0.17
CA GLU A 600 57.49 -30.83 0.62
C GLU A 600 57.54 -31.44 2.03
N LEU A 601 56.37 -31.61 2.68
CA LEU A 601 56.28 -32.26 3.99
C LEU A 601 56.78 -33.69 3.98
N ALA A 602 56.48 -34.49 2.95
CA ALA A 602 56.95 -35.85 2.82
C ALA A 602 58.49 -35.91 2.66
N ILE A 603 59.04 -34.99 1.87
CA ILE A 603 60.49 -34.84 1.70
C ILE A 603 61.17 -34.45 3.03
N GLN A 604 60.61 -33.47 3.72
CA GLN A 604 61.12 -33.00 5.01
C GLN A 604 61.00 -34.10 6.08
N LEU A 605 59.91 -34.82 6.14
CA LEU A 605 59.70 -35.92 7.08
C LEU A 605 60.69 -37.04 6.86
N ASN A 606 60.90 -37.45 5.62
CA ASN A 606 61.92 -38.46 5.27
C ASN A 606 63.33 -37.99 5.66
N SER A 607 63.65 -36.72 5.42
CA SER A 607 64.95 -36.13 5.79
C SER A 607 65.14 -36.10 7.31
N VAL A 608 64.11 -35.72 8.08
CA VAL A 608 64.15 -35.70 9.53
C VAL A 608 64.22 -37.12 10.10
N GLU A 609 63.51 -38.09 9.50
CA GLU A 609 63.60 -39.49 9.90
C GLU A 609 65.01 -40.09 9.68
N LEU A 610 65.59 -39.83 8.55
CA LEU A 610 67.02 -40.24 8.28
C LEU A 610 67.99 -39.56 9.28
N THR A 611 67.75 -38.26 9.57
CA THR A 611 68.60 -37.50 10.54
C THR A 611 68.37 -38.06 11.95
N TYR A 612 67.14 -38.43 12.32
CA TYR A 612 66.85 -39.05 13.60
C TYR A 612 67.53 -40.43 13.74
N GLN A 613 67.46 -41.27 12.72
CA GLN A 613 68.18 -42.57 12.68
C GLN A 613 69.69 -42.42 12.76
N ALA A 614 70.27 -41.45 12.04
CA ALA A 614 71.69 -41.13 12.10
C ALA A 614 72.08 -40.60 13.49
N ALA A 615 71.24 -39.76 14.13
CA ALA A 615 71.48 -39.26 15.47
C ALA A 615 71.42 -40.39 16.52
N LEU A 616 70.47 -41.31 16.42
CA LEU A 616 70.41 -42.50 17.27
C LEU A 616 71.65 -43.37 17.15
N SER A 617 72.12 -43.58 15.93
CA SER A 617 73.33 -44.34 15.65
C SER A 617 74.58 -43.65 16.26
N SER A 618 74.68 -42.32 16.08
CA SER A 618 75.75 -41.50 16.65
C SER A 618 75.79 -41.53 18.19
N ILE A 619 74.56 -41.39 18.85
CA ILE A 619 74.43 -41.47 20.28
C ILE A 619 74.82 -42.86 20.78
N SER A 620 74.41 -43.91 20.11
CA SER A 620 74.82 -45.30 20.47
C SER A 620 76.36 -45.49 20.41
N TYR A 621 77.02 -44.80 19.46
CA TYR A 621 78.44 -44.81 19.34
C TYR A 621 79.15 -44.04 20.50
N VAL A 622 78.62 -42.84 20.81
CA VAL A 622 79.12 -41.99 21.90
C VAL A 622 78.87 -42.61 23.29
N MET A 623 77.76 -43.35 23.42
CA MET A 623 77.40 -44.03 24.71
C MET A 623 78.17 -45.35 24.86
N LYS A 624 78.73 -45.97 23.81
CA LYS A 624 79.55 -47.20 23.86
C LYS A 624 80.98 -46.96 24.26
N THR A 625 81.42 -45.73 24.21
CA THR A 625 82.72 -45.37 24.76
C THR A 625 82.65 -45.30 26.28
N THR A 626 82.67 -46.45 26.92
CA THR A 626 82.73 -46.59 28.36
C THR A 626 84.17 -46.49 28.87
N LEU A 627 84.34 -46.23 30.16
CA LEU A 627 85.57 -46.13 30.88
C LEU A 627 86.50 -47.33 30.63
N LEU A 628 86.03 -48.41 29.99
CA LEU A 628 86.81 -49.61 29.66
C LEU A 628 87.75 -49.41 28.42
N ASP A 629 87.50 -48.41 27.57
CA ASP A 629 88.37 -48.08 26.46
C ASP A 629 89.56 -47.14 26.86
N PHE A 630 89.67 -46.79 28.14
CA PHE A 630 90.63 -45.90 28.74
C PHE A 630 91.58 -46.59 29.74
N ILE A 631 91.49 -47.92 29.93
CA ILE A 631 92.42 -48.75 30.70
C ILE A 631 93.18 -49.64 29.67
#